data_f158331895ec990deeac246ea4e36244
#
_entry.id   f158331895ec990deeac246ea4e36244
#
_cell.length_a   1.000
_cell.length_b   1.000
_cell.length_c   1.000
_cell.angle_alpha   90.00
_cell.angle_beta   90.00
_cell.angle_gamma   90.00
#
_symmetry.space_group_name_H-M   'P 1'
#
loop_
_entity.id
_entity.type
_entity.pdbx_description
1 polymer ?
#
loop_
_entity_poly.entity_id
_entity_poly.type
_entity_poly.pdbx_seq_one_letter_code
_entity_poly.pdbx_strand_id
1 'polypeptide(L)'
;KIVMEKADDFHGIFTFSPLQPGYGLTIGNAVRRVLLSSLEGYAVTGIKIPGIQHEFSTIDGIVEDVSEIILNLKNVRFKATGENPEKSIVVKFDSKGTLTAQSIEKSTSSFKVLNPKQEICTLSKKVKFTIELRVEKGRGYVTSEENNANSADVDFISVDSVFTPIINVKYNIENTRVEQKTDFEKLILDIQTDGSIHPEDALKGSAQLLIKHFYLFSDKDMEFAEDNSDEIEVVDEELLHMRKLLKTSLNDLDLSVLSLIHISEPTRPTWI
;
A
#
# COMPACT_ATOMS: atom_id res chain seq x y z
N LYS A 1 5.85 15.40 -22.84
CA LYS A 1 5.67 14.01 -23.32
C LYS A 1 6.41 13.08 -22.35
N ILE A 2 5.74 12.07 -21.82
CA ILE A 2 6.38 11.04 -21.00
C ILE A 2 6.91 9.99 -21.96
N VAL A 3 8.19 9.69 -21.87
CA VAL A 3 8.81 8.61 -22.63
C VAL A 3 9.39 7.62 -21.62
N MET A 4 8.95 6.40 -21.72
CA MET A 4 9.51 5.28 -20.97
C MET A 4 10.67 4.73 -21.79
N GLU A 5 11.90 4.93 -21.33
CA GLU A 5 13.09 4.53 -22.09
C GLU A 5 13.44 3.05 -21.84
N LYS A 6 13.20 2.57 -20.62
CA LYS A 6 13.43 1.19 -20.24
C LYS A 6 12.47 0.79 -19.12
N ALA A 7 11.80 -0.35 -19.27
CA ALA A 7 11.05 -0.95 -18.18
C ALA A 7 11.20 -2.47 -18.23
N ASP A 8 11.74 -2.98 -17.16
CA ASP A 8 11.65 -4.38 -16.76
C ASP A 8 10.65 -4.46 -15.60
N ASP A 9 10.24 -5.65 -15.19
CA ASP A 9 9.30 -5.85 -14.06
C ASP A 9 9.76 -5.23 -12.74
N PHE A 10 11.06 -4.96 -12.59
CA PHE A 10 11.70 -4.45 -11.37
C PHE A 10 12.33 -3.07 -11.52
N HIS A 11 12.55 -2.60 -12.73
CA HIS A 11 13.32 -1.39 -12.98
C HIS A 11 12.73 -0.60 -14.14
N GLY A 12 12.49 0.70 -13.94
CA GLY A 12 11.97 1.60 -14.96
C GLY A 12 12.70 2.95 -14.98
N ILE A 13 13.03 3.41 -16.19
CA ILE A 13 13.58 4.75 -16.43
C ILE A 13 12.55 5.56 -17.19
N PHE A 14 12.12 6.65 -16.59
CA PHE A 14 11.09 7.55 -17.13
C PHE A 14 11.65 8.91 -17.41
N THR A 15 11.41 9.43 -18.61
CA THR A 15 11.87 10.73 -19.04
C THR A 15 10.69 11.67 -19.27
N PHE A 16 10.73 12.82 -18.61
CA PHE A 16 9.74 13.90 -18.72
C PHE A 16 10.36 15.12 -19.34
N SER A 17 9.90 15.50 -20.52
CA SER A 17 10.41 16.65 -21.26
C SER A 17 9.34 17.22 -22.19
N PRO A 18 9.28 18.55 -22.39
CA PRO A 18 10.01 19.60 -21.68
C PRO A 18 9.30 20.04 -20.39
N LEU A 19 10.07 20.45 -19.39
CA LEU A 19 9.61 21.10 -18.18
C LEU A 19 10.10 22.53 -18.15
N GLN A 20 9.34 23.43 -17.52
CA GLN A 20 9.79 24.80 -17.29
C GLN A 20 10.95 24.82 -16.28
N PRO A 21 11.84 25.83 -16.32
CA PRO A 21 12.97 25.94 -15.41
C PRO A 21 12.53 25.86 -13.93
N GLY A 22 13.25 25.05 -13.14
CA GLY A 22 13.00 24.83 -11.72
C GLY A 22 11.94 23.74 -11.40
N TYR A 23 11.08 23.36 -12.35
CA TYR A 23 10.07 22.33 -12.11
C TYR A 23 10.64 20.92 -12.04
N GLY A 24 11.75 20.66 -12.71
CA GLY A 24 12.41 19.35 -12.65
C GLY A 24 12.80 18.97 -11.23
N LEU A 25 13.39 19.88 -10.48
CA LEU A 25 13.76 19.67 -9.08
C LEU A 25 12.53 19.48 -8.19
N THR A 26 11.54 20.35 -8.34
CA THR A 26 10.32 20.33 -7.52
C THR A 26 9.56 19.02 -7.71
N ILE A 27 9.29 18.64 -8.96
CA ILE A 27 8.55 17.42 -9.30
C ILE A 27 9.38 16.18 -8.95
N GLY A 28 10.66 16.15 -9.31
CA GLY A 28 11.55 15.01 -9.07
C GLY A 28 11.67 14.70 -7.58
N ASN A 29 11.85 15.71 -6.74
CA ASN A 29 11.94 15.52 -5.29
C ASN A 29 10.58 15.11 -4.68
N ALA A 30 9.47 15.73 -5.11
CA ALA A 30 8.14 15.39 -4.62
C ALA A 30 7.77 13.94 -4.94
N VAL A 31 7.92 13.54 -6.21
CA VAL A 31 7.65 12.18 -6.68
C VAL A 31 8.54 11.16 -5.96
N ARG A 32 9.85 11.43 -5.84
CA ARG A 32 10.78 10.56 -5.12
C ARG A 32 10.35 10.34 -3.67
N ARG A 33 9.96 11.40 -2.96
CA ARG A 33 9.51 11.30 -1.56
C ARG A 33 8.25 10.46 -1.43
N VAL A 34 7.26 10.69 -2.29
CA VAL A 34 6.00 9.94 -2.26
C VAL A 34 6.21 8.46 -2.62
N LEU A 35 7.04 8.16 -3.62
CA LEU A 35 7.41 6.80 -3.99
C LEU A 35 8.01 6.03 -2.80
N LEU A 36 8.92 6.65 -2.05
CA LEU A 36 9.62 6.00 -0.94
C LEU A 36 8.79 5.86 0.34
N SER A 37 7.76 6.70 0.55
CA SER A 37 7.05 6.75 1.84
C SER A 37 5.57 6.43 1.79
N SER A 38 4.90 6.59 0.65
CA SER A 38 3.44 6.66 0.64
C SER A 38 2.75 5.55 -0.14
N LEU A 39 3.50 4.73 -0.88
CA LEU A 39 2.93 3.59 -1.57
C LEU A 39 2.62 2.46 -0.61
N GLU A 40 1.55 1.74 -0.91
CA GLU A 40 1.09 0.60 -0.11
C GLU A 40 1.82 -0.68 -0.51
N GLY A 41 2.08 -1.53 0.48
CA GLY A 41 2.66 -2.84 0.29
C GLY A 41 2.24 -3.80 1.39
N TYR A 42 2.72 -5.04 1.32
CA TYR A 42 2.46 -6.08 2.30
C TYR A 42 3.75 -6.47 3.00
N ALA A 43 3.68 -6.59 4.35
CA ALA A 43 4.82 -7.01 5.17
C ALA A 43 4.35 -7.83 6.37
N VAL A 44 5.27 -8.57 6.98
CA VAL A 44 5.03 -9.28 8.23
C VAL A 44 5.00 -8.26 9.37
N THR A 45 3.89 -8.22 10.13
CA THR A 45 3.69 -7.34 11.29
C THR A 45 3.85 -8.05 12.61
N GLY A 46 3.76 -9.38 12.61
CA GLY A 46 3.92 -10.17 13.82
C GLY A 46 4.15 -11.64 13.51
N ILE A 47 4.78 -12.33 14.46
CA ILE A 47 5.01 -13.75 14.42
C ILE A 47 4.54 -14.42 15.70
N LYS A 48 4.07 -15.65 15.60
CA LYS A 48 3.74 -16.48 16.77
C LYS A 48 4.37 -17.85 16.60
N ILE A 49 5.17 -18.23 17.60
CA ILE A 49 5.83 -19.55 17.66
C ILE A 49 5.38 -20.20 18.98
N PRO A 50 4.79 -21.40 18.94
CA PRO A 50 4.34 -22.08 20.15
C PRO A 50 5.47 -22.26 21.18
N GLY A 51 5.25 -21.79 22.40
CA GLY A 51 6.22 -21.88 23.49
C GLY A 51 7.27 -20.76 23.54
N ILE A 52 7.20 -19.78 22.65
CA ILE A 52 8.11 -18.62 22.61
C ILE A 52 7.31 -17.35 22.94
N GLN A 53 7.79 -16.57 23.91
CA GLN A 53 7.13 -15.35 24.37
C GLN A 53 7.88 -14.06 24.00
N HIS A 54 9.18 -14.15 23.65
CA HIS A 54 9.98 -12.99 23.33
C HIS A 54 11.03 -13.30 22.24
N GLU A 55 11.48 -12.29 21.55
CA GLU A 55 12.37 -12.36 20.39
C GLU A 55 13.80 -12.87 20.69
N PHE A 56 14.25 -12.78 21.93
CA PHE A 56 15.58 -13.22 22.34
C PHE A 56 15.64 -14.69 22.76
N SER A 57 14.64 -15.48 22.42
CA SER A 57 14.58 -16.90 22.74
C SER A 57 15.32 -17.73 21.68
N THR A 58 15.83 -18.88 22.10
CA THR A 58 16.37 -19.92 21.21
C THR A 58 15.38 -21.07 21.09
N ILE A 59 15.40 -21.76 19.96
CA ILE A 59 14.50 -22.89 19.67
C ILE A 59 15.33 -24.15 19.54
N ASP A 60 15.01 -25.18 20.32
CA ASP A 60 15.71 -26.46 20.26
C ASP A 60 15.63 -27.08 18.85
N GLY A 61 16.82 -27.32 18.25
CA GLY A 61 16.93 -27.93 16.94
C GLY A 61 16.91 -26.97 15.77
N ILE A 62 16.81 -25.68 16.00
CA ILE A 62 17.02 -24.59 15.02
C ILE A 62 18.38 -23.95 15.32
N VAL A 63 19.09 -23.56 14.27
CA VAL A 63 20.44 -22.98 14.38
C VAL A 63 20.34 -21.50 14.75
N GLU A 64 19.43 -20.79 14.08
CA GLU A 64 19.16 -19.37 14.26
C GLU A 64 18.30 -19.10 15.50
N ASP A 65 18.50 -17.98 16.16
CA ASP A 65 17.60 -17.49 17.20
C ASP A 65 16.35 -16.81 16.60
N VAL A 66 15.39 -16.49 17.45
CA VAL A 66 14.12 -15.87 17.00
C VAL A 66 14.37 -14.51 16.38
N SER A 67 15.34 -13.74 16.88
CA SER A 67 15.70 -12.43 16.33
C SER A 67 16.24 -12.55 14.89
N GLU A 68 17.09 -13.54 14.62
CA GLU A 68 17.59 -13.82 13.27
C GLU A 68 16.48 -14.27 12.33
N ILE A 69 15.56 -15.12 12.82
CA ILE A 69 14.37 -15.53 12.06
C ILE A 69 13.53 -14.32 11.69
N ILE A 70 13.31 -13.38 12.62
CA ILE A 70 12.58 -12.12 12.37
C ILE A 70 13.28 -11.29 11.28
N LEU A 71 14.61 -11.12 11.37
CA LEU A 71 15.39 -10.37 10.39
C LEU A 71 15.29 -10.99 8.99
N ASN A 72 15.33 -12.32 8.91
CA ASN A 72 15.18 -13.04 7.65
C ASN A 72 13.76 -12.89 7.08
N LEU A 73 12.73 -12.94 7.93
CA LEU A 73 11.33 -12.74 7.53
C LEU A 73 11.04 -11.33 7.00
N LYS A 74 11.69 -10.29 7.55
CA LYS A 74 11.59 -8.92 7.04
C LYS A 74 12.05 -8.77 5.60
N ASN A 75 12.95 -9.63 5.14
CA ASN A 75 13.45 -9.62 3.77
C ASN A 75 12.49 -10.33 2.80
N VAL A 76 11.48 -11.06 3.28
CA VAL A 76 10.49 -11.73 2.43
C VAL A 76 9.54 -10.69 1.83
N ARG A 77 9.35 -10.75 0.51
CA ARG A 77 8.48 -9.84 -0.23
C ARG A 77 7.21 -10.55 -0.68
N PHE A 78 6.08 -9.96 -0.31
CA PHE A 78 4.74 -10.50 -0.54
C PHE A 78 4.00 -9.70 -1.60
N LYS A 79 3.30 -10.42 -2.48
CA LYS A 79 2.31 -9.86 -3.40
C LYS A 79 0.98 -10.54 -3.15
N ALA A 80 -0.07 -9.77 -2.87
CA ALA A 80 -1.41 -10.33 -2.71
C ALA A 80 -1.94 -10.86 -4.05
N THR A 81 -2.64 -12.00 -4.00
CA THR A 81 -3.25 -12.62 -5.19
C THR A 81 -4.72 -12.21 -5.35
N GLY A 82 -5.36 -11.68 -4.29
CA GLY A 82 -6.78 -11.26 -4.29
C GLY A 82 -6.98 -9.95 -3.53
N GLU A 83 -8.21 -9.43 -3.56
CA GLU A 83 -8.57 -8.15 -2.91
C GLU A 83 -8.54 -8.23 -1.37
N ASN A 84 -8.91 -9.37 -0.79
CA ASN A 84 -8.97 -9.58 0.66
C ASN A 84 -8.11 -10.80 1.06
N PRO A 85 -6.77 -10.67 1.13
CA PRO A 85 -5.91 -11.76 1.53
C PRO A 85 -6.09 -12.12 3.00
N GLU A 86 -5.95 -13.42 3.34
CA GLU A 86 -5.90 -13.87 4.73
C GLU A 86 -4.72 -13.24 5.46
N LYS A 87 -4.97 -12.63 6.62
CA LYS A 87 -3.94 -11.91 7.39
C LYS A 87 -2.98 -12.86 8.14
N SER A 88 -3.39 -14.10 8.39
CA SER A 88 -2.60 -15.10 9.14
C SER A 88 -2.20 -16.26 8.25
N ILE A 89 -0.91 -16.59 8.24
CA ILE A 89 -0.33 -17.69 7.48
C ILE A 89 0.34 -18.65 8.45
N VAL A 90 -0.14 -19.90 8.52
CA VAL A 90 0.45 -20.93 9.36
C VAL A 90 1.39 -21.81 8.52
N VAL A 91 2.69 -21.73 8.79
CA VAL A 91 3.72 -22.53 8.14
C VAL A 91 4.11 -23.68 9.06
N LYS A 92 4.02 -24.91 8.57
CA LYS A 92 4.44 -26.13 9.27
C LYS A 92 5.62 -26.76 8.53
N PHE A 93 6.66 -27.08 9.27
CA PHE A 93 7.87 -27.70 8.73
C PHE A 93 8.30 -28.87 9.62
N ASP A 94 8.39 -30.07 9.04
CA ASP A 94 8.63 -31.32 9.76
C ASP A 94 9.93 -32.02 9.34
N SER A 95 10.77 -31.41 8.50
CA SER A 95 11.97 -32.03 7.94
C SER A 95 13.25 -31.33 8.39
N LYS A 96 14.36 -32.06 8.44
CA LYS A 96 15.69 -31.47 8.58
C LYS A 96 16.06 -30.73 7.31
N GLY A 97 16.58 -29.50 7.42
CA GLY A 97 17.01 -28.69 6.30
C GLY A 97 16.68 -27.21 6.49
N THR A 98 16.88 -26.42 5.46
CA THR A 98 16.61 -24.98 5.47
C THR A 98 15.17 -24.69 5.12
N LEU A 99 14.48 -23.95 5.98
CA LEU A 99 13.17 -23.38 5.70
C LEU A 99 13.36 -22.14 4.83
N THR A 100 12.79 -22.14 3.64
CA THR A 100 12.85 -21.02 2.70
C THR A 100 11.50 -20.35 2.56
N ALA A 101 11.48 -19.13 2.03
CA ALA A 101 10.26 -18.37 1.76
C ALA A 101 9.29 -19.09 0.79
N GLN A 102 9.78 -20.03 -0.04
CA GLN A 102 8.95 -20.92 -0.85
C GLN A 102 8.00 -21.77 -0.01
N SER A 103 8.38 -22.14 1.21
CA SER A 103 7.51 -22.91 2.11
C SER A 103 6.32 -22.08 2.62
N ILE A 104 6.51 -20.76 2.77
CA ILE A 104 5.42 -19.83 3.08
C ILE A 104 4.42 -19.79 1.91
N GLU A 105 4.92 -19.64 0.69
CA GLU A 105 4.07 -19.62 -0.51
C GLU A 105 3.21 -20.88 -0.65
N LYS A 106 3.77 -22.06 -0.35
CA LYS A 106 3.03 -23.33 -0.37
C LYS A 106 1.96 -23.45 0.73
N SER A 107 2.10 -22.69 1.79
CA SER A 107 1.18 -22.73 2.95
C SER A 107 0.00 -21.79 2.82
N THR A 108 0.02 -20.87 1.83
CA THR A 108 -1.06 -19.90 1.58
C THR A 108 -1.39 -19.81 0.10
N SER A 109 -2.65 -19.54 -0.22
CA SER A 109 -3.12 -19.20 -1.57
C SER A 109 -3.30 -17.69 -1.76
N SER A 110 -3.30 -16.93 -0.67
CA SER A 110 -3.61 -15.50 -0.66
C SER A 110 -2.42 -14.61 -1.05
N PHE A 111 -1.19 -15.14 -0.88
CA PHE A 111 0.03 -14.39 -1.18
C PHE A 111 0.96 -15.18 -2.07
N LYS A 112 1.57 -14.48 -3.02
CA LYS A 112 2.71 -14.95 -3.80
C LYS A 112 3.99 -14.36 -3.19
N VAL A 113 5.03 -15.19 -3.04
CA VAL A 113 6.35 -14.75 -2.56
C VAL A 113 7.24 -14.43 -3.75
N LEU A 114 7.80 -13.22 -3.79
CA LEU A 114 8.62 -12.74 -4.91
C LEU A 114 10.06 -13.21 -4.84
N ASN A 115 10.55 -13.52 -3.64
CA ASN A 115 11.90 -14.03 -3.36
C ASN A 115 11.89 -15.41 -2.69
N PRO A 116 11.47 -16.48 -3.40
CA PRO A 116 11.25 -17.80 -2.82
C PRO A 116 12.53 -18.47 -2.28
N LYS A 117 13.71 -18.01 -2.72
CA LYS A 117 15.03 -18.53 -2.29
C LYS A 117 15.51 -17.94 -0.96
N GLN A 118 14.83 -16.94 -0.41
CA GLN A 118 15.20 -16.34 0.86
C GLN A 118 15.16 -17.40 1.96
N GLU A 119 16.29 -17.61 2.63
CA GLU A 119 16.40 -18.49 3.77
C GLU A 119 15.81 -17.81 5.01
N ILE A 120 15.05 -18.57 5.80
CA ILE A 120 14.39 -18.09 7.02
C ILE A 120 15.09 -18.68 8.24
N CYS A 121 15.18 -20.01 8.32
CA CYS A 121 15.91 -20.71 9.38
C CYS A 121 16.34 -22.10 8.94
N THR A 122 17.32 -22.68 9.66
CA THR A 122 17.89 -23.99 9.39
C THR A 122 17.62 -24.96 10.55
N LEU A 123 16.93 -26.06 10.25
CA LEU A 123 16.66 -27.12 11.22
C LEU A 123 17.82 -28.14 11.22
N SER A 124 18.55 -28.21 12.33
CA SER A 124 19.66 -29.15 12.55
C SER A 124 19.16 -30.56 12.85
N LYS A 125 17.98 -30.68 13.47
CA LYS A 125 17.33 -31.94 13.83
C LYS A 125 15.94 -32.03 13.19
N LYS A 126 15.35 -33.22 13.14
CA LYS A 126 13.96 -33.40 12.73
C LYS A 126 13.05 -32.97 13.88
N VAL A 127 12.63 -31.72 13.87
CA VAL A 127 11.73 -31.12 14.84
C VAL A 127 10.48 -30.61 14.12
N LYS A 128 9.32 -30.78 14.72
CA LYS A 128 8.09 -30.15 14.21
C LYS A 128 8.13 -28.66 14.55
N PHE A 129 8.41 -27.86 13.55
CA PHE A 129 8.43 -26.42 13.68
C PHE A 129 7.16 -25.82 13.07
N THR A 130 6.43 -25.03 13.85
CA THR A 130 5.25 -24.32 13.40
C THR A 130 5.44 -22.84 13.69
N ILE A 131 5.26 -22.01 12.69
CA ILE A 131 5.29 -20.55 12.82
C ILE A 131 4.02 -19.98 12.19
N GLU A 132 3.36 -19.10 12.89
CA GLU A 132 2.23 -18.32 12.39
C GLU A 132 2.72 -16.91 12.10
N LEU A 133 2.52 -16.45 10.88
CA LEU A 133 2.92 -15.13 10.39
C LEU A 133 1.67 -14.28 10.22
N ARG A 134 1.69 -13.05 10.75
CA ARG A 134 0.68 -12.04 10.45
C ARG A 134 1.21 -11.15 9.36
N VAL A 135 0.53 -11.11 8.21
CA VAL A 135 0.87 -10.27 7.05
C VAL A 135 -0.23 -9.24 6.86
N GLU A 136 0.15 -7.97 6.87
CA GLU A 136 -0.81 -6.88 6.75
C GLU A 136 -0.40 -5.91 5.65
N LYS A 137 -1.38 -5.12 5.20
CA LYS A 137 -1.20 -4.05 4.23
C LYS A 137 -0.92 -2.75 4.98
N GLY A 138 0.11 -2.05 4.59
CA GLY A 138 0.47 -0.78 5.21
C GLY A 138 1.25 0.13 4.28
N ARG A 139 1.77 1.24 4.82
CA ARG A 139 2.55 2.25 4.09
C ARG A 139 3.82 2.58 4.84
N GLY A 140 4.91 2.79 4.10
CA GLY A 140 6.17 3.22 4.66
C GLY A 140 6.78 2.23 5.65
N TYR A 141 7.17 2.71 6.82
CA TYR A 141 7.74 1.95 7.90
C TYR A 141 6.90 2.11 9.17
N VAL A 142 6.58 1.00 9.82
CA VAL A 142 5.81 0.96 11.06
C VAL A 142 6.64 0.19 12.10
N THR A 143 6.77 0.77 13.28
CA THR A 143 7.53 0.18 14.38
C THR A 143 6.80 -1.00 15.02
N SER A 144 7.53 -1.88 15.70
CA SER A 144 6.96 -3.00 16.46
C SER A 144 6.02 -2.52 17.58
N GLU A 145 6.30 -1.36 18.18
CA GLU A 145 5.46 -0.76 19.21
C GLU A 145 4.08 -0.34 18.65
N GLU A 146 4.06 0.28 17.47
CA GLU A 146 2.82 0.66 16.79
C GLU A 146 2.04 -0.58 16.34
N ASN A 147 2.73 -1.60 15.81
CA ASN A 147 2.12 -2.88 15.45
C ASN A 147 1.52 -3.60 16.67
N ASN A 148 2.19 -3.51 17.82
CA ASN A 148 1.69 -4.07 19.08
C ASN A 148 0.44 -3.34 19.59
N ALA A 149 0.43 -2.01 19.54
CA ALA A 149 -0.71 -1.20 19.94
C ALA A 149 -1.97 -1.49 19.09
N ASN A 150 -1.79 -1.83 17.82
CA ASN A 150 -2.86 -2.16 16.88
C ASN A 150 -3.30 -3.63 16.95
N SER A 151 -2.53 -4.51 17.62
CA SER A 151 -2.85 -5.93 17.74
C SER A 151 -3.63 -6.24 19.02
N ALA A 152 -4.77 -6.93 18.88
CA ALA A 152 -5.56 -7.41 20.02
C ALA A 152 -4.98 -8.69 20.67
N ASP A 153 -4.06 -9.38 20.00
CA ASP A 153 -3.53 -10.68 20.42
C ASP A 153 -2.18 -10.53 21.12
N VAL A 154 -2.16 -10.78 22.40
CA VAL A 154 -0.97 -10.72 23.26
C VAL A 154 0.06 -11.82 22.93
N ASP A 155 -0.36 -12.89 22.26
CA ASP A 155 0.50 -14.04 21.95
C ASP A 155 1.43 -13.85 20.76
N PHE A 156 1.28 -12.73 20.01
CA PHE A 156 2.14 -12.42 18.87
C PHE A 156 3.33 -11.54 19.30
N ILE A 157 4.52 -11.93 18.84
CA ILE A 157 5.70 -11.08 18.89
C ILE A 157 5.58 -10.09 17.74
N SER A 158 5.37 -8.82 18.06
CA SER A 158 5.25 -7.74 17.08
C SER A 158 6.59 -7.45 16.42
N VAL A 159 6.58 -7.25 15.11
CA VAL A 159 7.76 -7.02 14.29
C VAL A 159 7.63 -5.67 13.60
N ASP A 160 8.73 -4.92 13.54
CA ASP A 160 8.77 -3.70 12.73
C ASP A 160 8.74 -4.05 11.24
N SER A 161 7.92 -3.32 10.50
CA SER A 161 7.50 -3.68 9.15
C SER A 161 7.86 -2.62 8.13
N VAL A 162 8.48 -3.04 7.02
CA VAL A 162 8.78 -2.18 5.87
C VAL A 162 7.81 -2.53 4.75
N PHE A 163 6.79 -1.69 4.58
CA PHE A 163 5.73 -1.89 3.59
C PHE A 163 6.08 -1.37 2.21
N THR A 164 7.07 -0.48 2.11
CA THR A 164 7.45 0.17 0.85
C THR A 164 7.84 -0.84 -0.22
N PRO A 165 7.15 -0.84 -1.39
CA PRO A 165 7.50 -1.70 -2.51
C PRO A 165 8.68 -1.17 -3.34
N ILE A 166 9.18 0.01 -2.99
CA ILE A 166 10.25 0.69 -3.72
C ILE A 166 11.58 0.45 -3.02
N ILE A 167 12.56 -0.08 -3.77
CA ILE A 167 13.92 -0.31 -3.28
C ILE A 167 14.75 0.98 -3.41
N ASN A 168 14.70 1.62 -4.58
CA ASN A 168 15.51 2.81 -4.84
C ASN A 168 14.83 3.74 -5.85
N VAL A 169 15.00 5.05 -5.65
CA VAL A 169 14.58 6.07 -6.59
C VAL A 169 15.69 7.09 -6.74
N LYS A 170 16.13 7.30 -7.97
CA LYS A 170 17.06 8.36 -8.34
C LYS A 170 16.38 9.28 -9.35
N TYR A 171 16.73 10.55 -9.31
CA TYR A 171 16.33 11.48 -10.36
C TYR A 171 17.54 12.30 -10.81
N ASN A 172 17.55 12.64 -12.09
CA ASN A 172 18.52 13.51 -12.72
C ASN A 172 17.81 14.59 -13.54
N ILE A 173 18.39 15.77 -13.62
CA ILE A 173 17.83 16.88 -14.36
C ILE A 173 18.86 17.31 -15.39
N GLU A 174 18.44 17.38 -16.63
CA GLU A 174 19.25 17.82 -17.77
C GLU A 174 18.58 19.01 -18.43
N ASN A 175 19.37 19.94 -18.94
CA ASN A 175 18.84 21.02 -19.76
C ASN A 175 18.45 20.46 -21.13
N THR A 176 17.31 20.89 -21.64
CA THR A 176 16.83 20.53 -22.97
C THR A 176 16.46 21.76 -23.76
N ARG A 177 16.65 21.67 -25.08
CA ARG A 177 16.31 22.77 -26.01
C ARG A 177 14.92 22.53 -26.60
N VAL A 178 14.10 23.57 -26.58
CA VAL A 178 12.82 23.60 -27.29
C VAL A 178 12.84 24.79 -28.24
N GLU A 179 12.90 24.52 -29.53
CA GLU A 179 13.04 25.51 -30.57
C GLU A 179 14.28 26.43 -30.38
N GLN A 180 14.06 27.71 -30.08
CA GLN A 180 15.14 28.67 -29.84
C GLN A 180 15.49 28.87 -28.36
N LYS A 181 14.69 28.32 -27.44
CA LYS A 181 14.91 28.42 -25.98
C LYS A 181 15.66 27.21 -25.47
N THR A 182 16.72 27.44 -24.71
CA THR A 182 17.60 26.40 -24.14
C THR A 182 17.38 26.16 -22.65
N ASP A 183 16.42 26.88 -22.03
CA ASP A 183 16.25 26.95 -20.58
C ASP A 183 15.24 25.91 -20.05
N PHE A 184 14.74 24.99 -20.91
CA PHE A 184 13.84 23.93 -20.48
C PHE A 184 14.62 22.80 -19.82
N GLU A 185 13.94 22.15 -18.89
CA GLU A 185 14.48 21.00 -18.15
C GLU A 185 13.90 19.68 -18.66
N LYS A 186 14.70 18.63 -18.56
CA LYS A 186 14.36 17.24 -18.78
C LYS A 186 14.62 16.51 -17.48
N LEU A 187 13.57 15.95 -16.89
CA LEU A 187 13.63 15.13 -15.69
C LEU A 187 13.71 13.66 -16.08
N ILE A 188 14.71 12.97 -15.56
CA ILE A 188 14.90 11.52 -15.71
C ILE A 188 14.70 10.90 -14.34
N LEU A 189 13.72 10.00 -14.21
CA LEU A 189 13.44 9.23 -13.00
C LEU A 189 13.85 7.79 -13.22
N ASP A 190 14.69 7.29 -12.32
CA ASP A 190 15.13 5.89 -12.26
C ASP A 190 14.50 5.25 -11.02
N ILE A 191 13.58 4.30 -11.25
CA ILE A 191 12.76 3.67 -10.20
C ILE A 191 13.05 2.17 -10.19
N GLN A 192 13.44 1.67 -9.03
CA GLN A 192 13.65 0.25 -8.78
C GLN A 192 12.66 -0.27 -7.74
N THR A 193 11.89 -1.29 -8.11
CA THR A 193 10.87 -1.93 -7.26
C THR A 193 11.30 -3.31 -6.81
N ASP A 194 10.60 -3.86 -5.83
CA ASP A 194 10.78 -5.23 -5.36
C ASP A 194 10.01 -6.28 -6.20
N GLY A 195 9.25 -5.82 -7.23
CA GLY A 195 8.43 -6.66 -8.12
C GLY A 195 6.99 -6.85 -7.64
N SER A 196 6.60 -6.34 -6.48
CA SER A 196 5.21 -6.37 -6.02
C SER A 196 4.33 -5.43 -6.86
N ILE A 197 4.90 -4.31 -7.29
CA ILE A 197 4.28 -3.32 -8.17
C ILE A 197 5.18 -3.03 -9.38
N HIS A 198 4.58 -2.84 -10.54
CA HIS A 198 5.32 -2.43 -11.73
C HIS A 198 5.77 -0.96 -11.60
N PRO A 199 6.99 -0.59 -12.06
CA PRO A 199 7.51 0.77 -11.93
C PRO A 199 6.59 1.85 -12.51
N GLU A 200 5.89 1.57 -13.61
CA GLU A 200 4.93 2.47 -14.23
C GLU A 200 3.71 2.72 -13.32
N ASP A 201 3.16 1.66 -12.72
CA ASP A 201 2.02 1.76 -11.80
C ASP A 201 2.41 2.47 -10.51
N ALA A 202 3.62 2.23 -10.00
CA ALA A 202 4.18 2.95 -8.87
C ALA A 202 4.28 4.46 -9.15
N LEU A 203 4.76 4.84 -10.34
CA LEU A 203 4.84 6.23 -10.77
C LEU A 203 3.45 6.87 -10.90
N LYS A 204 2.49 6.20 -11.54
CA LYS A 204 1.10 6.66 -11.66
C LYS A 204 0.46 6.84 -10.29
N GLY A 205 0.60 5.85 -9.40
CA GLY A 205 0.08 5.90 -8.04
C GLY A 205 0.67 7.06 -7.22
N SER A 206 1.98 7.31 -7.34
CA SER A 206 2.63 8.45 -6.68
C SER A 206 2.11 9.80 -7.21
N ALA A 207 1.91 9.92 -8.52
CA ALA A 207 1.36 11.12 -9.14
C ALA A 207 -0.09 11.37 -8.70
N GLN A 208 -0.94 10.34 -8.64
CA GLN A 208 -2.32 10.44 -8.15
C GLN A 208 -2.37 10.90 -6.69
N LEU A 209 -1.47 10.37 -5.83
CA LEU A 209 -1.37 10.81 -4.43
C LEU A 209 -0.99 12.29 -4.33
N LEU A 210 -0.03 12.76 -5.12
CA LEU A 210 0.35 14.18 -5.16
C LEU A 210 -0.80 15.06 -5.63
N ILE A 211 -1.47 14.68 -6.71
CA ILE A 211 -2.64 15.41 -7.24
C ILE A 211 -3.73 15.50 -6.17
N LYS A 212 -4.06 14.39 -5.49
CA LYS A 212 -5.07 14.37 -4.42
C LYS A 212 -4.74 15.32 -3.27
N HIS A 213 -3.45 15.46 -2.91
CA HIS A 213 -3.03 16.39 -1.87
C HIS A 213 -2.99 17.84 -2.37
N PHE A 214 -2.53 18.09 -3.60
CA PHE A 214 -2.52 19.42 -4.19
C PHE A 214 -3.93 19.95 -4.46
N TYR A 215 -4.89 19.06 -4.67
CA TYR A 215 -6.30 19.43 -4.80
C TYR A 215 -6.83 20.20 -3.58
N LEU A 216 -6.32 19.89 -2.37
CA LEU A 216 -6.71 20.63 -1.15
C LEU A 216 -6.31 22.12 -1.17
N PHE A 217 -5.38 22.50 -2.02
CA PHE A 217 -4.91 23.89 -2.18
C PHE A 217 -5.56 24.59 -3.39
N SER A 218 -6.42 23.91 -4.14
CA SER A 218 -7.11 24.45 -5.30
C SER A 218 -8.56 24.78 -4.95
N ASP A 219 -8.97 26.03 -5.14
CA ASP A 219 -10.37 26.47 -4.94
C ASP A 219 -11.30 26.06 -6.11
N LYS A 220 -10.75 25.40 -7.12
CA LYS A 220 -11.53 24.93 -8.28
C LYS A 220 -11.89 23.47 -8.12
N ASP A 221 -13.18 23.16 -8.27
CA ASP A 221 -13.65 21.81 -8.54
C ASP A 221 -13.09 21.32 -9.88
N MET A 222 -11.87 20.80 -9.86
CA MET A 222 -11.35 20.05 -10.98
C MET A 222 -12.05 18.70 -10.94
N GLU A 223 -13.05 18.51 -11.78
CA GLU A 223 -13.57 17.19 -12.12
C GLU A 223 -12.43 16.42 -12.84
N PHE A 224 -11.61 15.72 -12.07
CA PHE A 224 -10.84 14.63 -12.65
C PHE A 224 -11.87 13.57 -13.03
N ALA A 225 -11.96 13.25 -14.32
CA ALA A 225 -12.61 12.04 -14.75
C ALA A 225 -11.94 10.90 -13.97
N GLU A 226 -12.62 10.37 -12.99
CA GLU A 226 -12.24 9.10 -12.36
C GLU A 226 -12.31 8.09 -13.50
N ASP A 227 -11.14 7.64 -13.96
CA ASP A 227 -11.04 6.40 -14.73
C ASP A 227 -11.56 5.30 -13.79
N ASN A 228 -12.89 5.11 -13.84
CA ASN A 228 -13.57 4.00 -13.22
C ASN A 228 -13.18 2.72 -13.96
N SER A 229 -11.98 2.23 -13.70
CA SER A 229 -11.67 0.82 -13.86
C SER A 229 -11.92 0.16 -12.51
N ASP A 230 -13.10 -0.51 -12.42
CA ASP A 230 -13.40 -1.63 -11.52
C ASP A 230 -13.65 -1.34 -10.02
N GLU A 231 -14.38 -0.30 -9.68
CA GLU A 231 -15.33 -0.41 -8.57
C GLU A 231 -16.76 -0.36 -9.15
N ILE A 232 -17.34 -1.52 -9.32
CA ILE A 232 -18.80 -1.64 -9.32
C ILE A 232 -19.23 -1.28 -7.90
N GLU A 233 -19.25 0.02 -7.58
CA GLU A 233 -20.13 0.49 -6.52
C GLU A 233 -21.52 0.01 -6.94
N VAL A 234 -22.09 -0.87 -6.14
CA VAL A 234 -23.55 -1.03 -6.11
C VAL A 234 -24.05 0.34 -5.69
N VAL A 235 -24.27 1.16 -6.70
CA VAL A 235 -24.80 2.52 -6.51
C VAL A 235 -26.20 2.30 -5.99
N ASP A 236 -26.35 2.53 -4.70
CA ASP A 236 -27.63 2.46 -4.04
C ASP A 236 -28.53 3.49 -4.75
N GLU A 237 -29.48 3.02 -5.55
CA GLU A 237 -30.38 3.87 -6.35
C GLU A 237 -31.09 4.88 -5.46
N GLU A 238 -31.30 4.56 -4.19
CA GLU A 238 -31.85 5.45 -3.16
C GLU A 238 -30.93 6.64 -2.87
N LEU A 239 -29.61 6.42 -2.81
CA LEU A 239 -28.61 7.49 -2.59
C LEU A 239 -28.52 8.46 -3.78
N LEU A 240 -28.61 7.95 -5.01
CA LEU A 240 -28.66 8.76 -6.23
C LEU A 240 -29.97 9.56 -6.28
N HIS A 241 -31.07 8.95 -5.90
CA HIS A 241 -32.37 9.63 -5.85
C HIS A 241 -32.39 10.73 -4.79
N MET A 242 -31.80 10.47 -3.62
CA MET A 242 -31.66 11.45 -2.54
C MET A 242 -30.76 12.63 -2.93
N ARG A 243 -29.62 12.38 -3.63
CA ARG A 243 -28.75 13.45 -4.15
C ARG A 243 -29.43 14.30 -5.24
N LYS A 244 -30.27 13.69 -6.09
CA LYS A 244 -31.08 14.43 -7.07
C LYS A 244 -32.13 15.31 -6.38
N LEU A 245 -32.82 14.81 -5.36
CA LEU A 245 -33.79 15.56 -4.58
C LEU A 245 -33.15 16.73 -3.82
N LEU A 246 -31.96 16.59 -3.28
CA LEU A 246 -31.22 17.66 -2.60
C LEU A 246 -30.72 18.76 -3.56
N LYS A 247 -30.55 18.46 -4.85
CA LYS A 247 -30.15 19.44 -5.88
C LYS A 247 -31.32 20.16 -6.54
N THR A 248 -32.58 19.67 -6.37
CA THR A 248 -33.75 20.31 -6.92
C THR A 248 -34.21 21.45 -6.02
N SER A 249 -34.64 22.56 -6.64
CA SER A 249 -35.25 23.69 -5.91
C SER A 249 -36.52 23.25 -5.21
N LEU A 250 -36.76 23.74 -3.99
CA LEU A 250 -38.00 23.46 -3.23
C LEU A 250 -39.28 23.76 -4.02
N ASN A 251 -39.20 24.68 -5.00
CA ASN A 251 -40.34 25.04 -5.84
C ASN A 251 -40.66 24.04 -6.95
N ASP A 252 -39.71 23.14 -7.26
CA ASP A 252 -39.86 22.15 -8.32
C ASP A 252 -40.19 20.75 -7.75
N LEU A 253 -40.37 20.63 -6.43
CA LEU A 253 -40.81 19.41 -5.77
C LEU A 253 -42.33 19.24 -5.86
N ASP A 254 -42.77 18.01 -6.17
CA ASP A 254 -44.18 17.67 -6.22
C ASP A 254 -44.87 17.90 -4.87
N LEU A 255 -46.10 18.38 -4.91
CA LEU A 255 -46.91 18.70 -3.72
C LEU A 255 -47.03 17.54 -2.71
N SER A 256 -46.91 16.28 -3.19
CA SER A 256 -46.92 15.09 -2.34
C SER A 256 -45.70 15.01 -1.41
N VAL A 257 -44.54 15.49 -1.85
CA VAL A 257 -43.31 15.51 -1.05
C VAL A 257 -43.34 16.65 -0.04
N LEU A 258 -43.89 17.79 -0.41
CA LEU A 258 -44.09 18.94 0.50
C LEU A 258 -45.04 18.64 1.67
N SER A 259 -46.01 17.73 1.47
CA SER A 259 -46.94 17.32 2.55
C SER A 259 -46.26 16.44 3.60
N LEU A 260 -45.23 15.70 3.24
CA LEU A 260 -44.44 14.88 4.18
C LEU A 260 -43.52 15.72 5.08
N ILE A 261 -43.08 16.90 4.62
CA ILE A 261 -42.22 17.79 5.41
C ILE A 261 -43.00 18.44 6.55
N HIS A 262 -44.30 18.69 6.36
CA HIS A 262 -45.17 19.24 7.41
C HIS A 262 -45.55 18.28 8.53
N ILE A 263 -45.38 16.97 8.36
CA ILE A 263 -45.70 15.95 9.39
C ILE A 263 -44.57 15.83 10.43
N SER A 264 -43.39 16.40 10.22
CA SER A 264 -42.22 16.29 11.11
C SER A 264 -41.99 17.53 11.99
N GLU A 265 -42.87 18.52 12.04
CA GLU A 265 -42.73 19.58 13.04
C GLU A 265 -43.06 19.03 14.45
N PRO A 266 -42.09 19.06 15.39
CA PRO A 266 -42.36 18.68 16.76
C PRO A 266 -43.33 19.69 17.38
N THR A 267 -44.51 19.24 17.76
CA THR A 267 -45.46 20.00 18.60
C THR A 267 -44.72 20.47 19.85
N ARG A 268 -44.55 21.79 20.00
CA ARG A 268 -44.04 22.38 21.23
C ARG A 268 -44.95 21.97 22.39
N PRO A 269 -44.41 21.44 23.50
CA PRO A 269 -45.22 21.24 24.70
C PRO A 269 -45.63 22.61 25.24
N THR A 270 -46.93 22.86 25.30
CA THR A 270 -47.52 23.97 26.05
C THR A 270 -47.35 23.69 27.53
N TRP A 271 -46.51 24.46 28.17
CA TRP A 271 -46.46 24.52 29.63
C TRP A 271 -47.63 25.38 30.12
N ILE A 272 -48.46 24.78 30.95
CA ILE A 272 -49.37 25.47 31.88
C ILE A 272 -48.63 25.65 33.19
#